data_6184500f69ee18bf52b5470081dbc3be
#
_entry.id   6184500f69ee18bf52b5470081dbc3be
#
_cell.length_a   1.000
_cell.length_b   1.000
_cell.length_c   1.000
_cell.angle_alpha   90.00
_cell.angle_beta   90.00
_cell.angle_gamma   90.00
#
_symmetry.space_group_name_H-M   'P 1'
#
loop_
_entity.id
_entity.type
_entity.pdbx_description
1 polymer ?
#
loop_
_entity_poly.entity_id
_entity_poly.type
_entity_poly.pdbx_seq_one_letter_code
_entity_poly.pdbx_strand_id
1 'polypeptide(L)'
;MNKKSTVDLIHGPILPALISFALPILLSNIFQQLYNTADILIVGRFLGPDSLAAVGATTAIFDLIIGFALGVGNGMGVVIARYYGARNFSKIKEAVAATWILGALLSVIVMAIGFVGLYPLLQYLETPTEILPQSYEYISMIVSCVGVSFAYNLFAGLLRSIGDSLAALAFLIFSAIVNVILDLYFITQLQLGVQSAGLATIISQGLSAILCYLYIRKSVPELLPRWKDFKWNKALYVDLLEQGLAMGLMGSIVSVGSVILQSSVNSFGAVIISAQTAARRIMAFALLPMTAISASMTTFISQNFGAKRPERIVNGLRLGSYISMAWASFACIFLFFASPSLVSFLASSTDGYLIENGTLYLRISSVFYPFLSLLLIYRNSLQGLGQKFLPLVSSFIELFGKIVFVAWIIPWTGYTGVILCEPLLWLVMTAQLYFSLSKHPWIKEGKKILVAGGKS
;
A
#
# COMPACT_ATOMS: atom_id res chain seq x y z
N MET A 1 -9.64 20.11 -20.78
CA MET A 1 -9.49 19.52 -19.41
C MET A 1 -10.36 20.30 -18.44
N ASN A 2 -11.34 19.65 -17.82
CA ASN A 2 -12.07 20.26 -16.70
C ASN A 2 -11.07 20.35 -15.52
N LYS A 3 -10.50 21.53 -15.28
CA LYS A 3 -9.40 21.82 -14.37
C LYS A 3 -9.69 21.65 -12.86
N LYS A 4 -10.88 21.14 -12.48
CA LYS A 4 -11.34 21.22 -11.08
C LYS A 4 -10.86 20.11 -10.14
N SER A 5 -10.39 18.96 -10.63
CA SER A 5 -10.01 17.81 -9.78
C SER A 5 -8.52 17.43 -9.84
N THR A 6 -7.81 17.81 -10.91
CA THR A 6 -6.38 17.48 -11.06
C THR A 6 -5.47 18.51 -10.38
N VAL A 7 -4.56 18.04 -9.53
CA VAL A 7 -3.53 18.88 -8.90
C VAL A 7 -2.34 19.02 -9.87
N ASP A 8 -1.92 20.26 -10.15
CA ASP A 8 -0.70 20.51 -10.94
C ASP A 8 0.55 20.28 -10.07
N LEU A 9 1.21 19.14 -10.29
CA LEU A 9 2.42 18.77 -9.57
C LEU A 9 3.70 19.32 -10.25
N ILE A 10 3.58 19.88 -11.46
CA ILE A 10 4.73 20.31 -12.29
C ILE A 10 5.00 21.80 -12.13
N HIS A 11 3.96 22.62 -11.92
CA HIS A 11 4.04 24.07 -11.83
C HIS A 11 3.58 24.57 -10.44
N GLY A 12 3.82 25.84 -10.16
CA GLY A 12 3.38 26.48 -8.90
C GLY A 12 4.10 26.02 -7.63
N PRO A 13 3.61 26.40 -6.46
CA PRO A 13 4.24 26.09 -5.17
C PRO A 13 4.15 24.60 -4.84
N ILE A 14 5.27 24.01 -4.40
CA ILE A 14 5.39 22.55 -4.19
C ILE A 14 4.57 22.11 -2.97
N LEU A 15 4.64 22.85 -1.86
CA LEU A 15 4.01 22.45 -0.60
C LEU A 15 2.49 22.32 -0.71
N PRO A 16 1.74 23.32 -1.21
CA PRO A 16 0.30 23.19 -1.41
C PRO A 16 -0.06 22.06 -2.39
N ALA A 17 0.73 21.88 -3.46
CA ALA A 17 0.49 20.81 -4.42
C ALA A 17 0.64 19.42 -3.79
N LEU A 18 1.70 19.19 -2.99
CA LEU A 18 1.91 17.94 -2.28
C LEU A 18 0.79 17.66 -1.27
N ILE A 19 0.41 18.65 -0.46
CA ILE A 19 -0.65 18.49 0.54
C ILE A 19 -1.99 18.22 -0.14
N SER A 20 -2.37 19.00 -1.16
CA SER A 20 -3.64 18.82 -1.89
C SER A 20 -3.73 17.47 -2.58
N PHE A 21 -2.60 16.91 -3.02
CA PHE A 21 -2.57 15.59 -3.63
C PHE A 21 -2.50 14.45 -2.59
N ALA A 22 -1.78 14.66 -1.48
CA ALA A 22 -1.66 13.67 -0.41
C ALA A 22 -2.93 13.52 0.43
N LEU A 23 -3.71 14.61 0.64
CA LEU A 23 -4.90 14.57 1.49
C LEU A 23 -5.97 13.58 0.99
N PRO A 24 -6.35 13.54 -0.30
CA PRO A 24 -7.25 12.50 -0.79
C PRO A 24 -6.67 11.09 -0.67
N ILE A 25 -5.35 10.91 -0.77
CA ILE A 25 -4.70 9.60 -0.57
C ILE A 25 -4.81 9.19 0.91
N LEU A 26 -4.58 10.13 1.84
CA LEU A 26 -4.78 9.88 3.28
C LEU A 26 -6.22 9.46 3.58
N LEU A 27 -7.18 10.19 3.06
CA LEU A 27 -8.60 9.84 3.21
C LEU A 27 -8.91 8.48 2.58
N SER A 28 -8.33 8.15 1.42
CA SER A 28 -8.48 6.82 0.80
C SER A 28 -7.97 5.72 1.73
N ASN A 29 -6.81 5.92 2.36
CA ASN A 29 -6.24 4.95 3.29
C ASN A 29 -7.13 4.78 4.54
N ILE A 30 -7.70 5.87 5.07
CA ILE A 30 -8.65 5.81 6.20
C ILE A 30 -9.91 5.05 5.81
N PHE A 31 -10.53 5.39 4.67
CA PHE A 31 -11.72 4.70 4.18
C PHE A 31 -11.46 3.21 3.89
N GLN A 32 -10.27 2.87 3.39
CA GLN A 32 -9.87 1.48 3.21
C GLN A 32 -9.84 0.71 4.54
N GLN A 33 -9.29 1.31 5.60
CA GLN A 33 -9.26 0.70 6.93
C GLN A 33 -10.67 0.55 7.52
N LEU A 34 -11.52 1.57 7.35
CA LEU A 34 -12.92 1.51 7.82
C LEU A 34 -13.71 0.44 7.07
N TYR A 35 -13.53 0.35 5.77
CA TYR A 35 -14.14 -0.66 4.92
C TYR A 35 -13.74 -2.08 5.37
N ASN A 36 -12.44 -2.37 5.50
CA ASN A 36 -11.97 -3.68 5.95
C ASN A 36 -12.51 -4.04 7.35
N THR A 37 -12.61 -3.04 8.23
CA THR A 37 -13.17 -3.23 9.57
C THR A 37 -14.68 -3.54 9.51
N ALA A 38 -15.42 -2.84 8.65
CA ALA A 38 -16.85 -3.06 8.47
C ALA A 38 -17.15 -4.48 7.97
N ASP A 39 -16.40 -4.97 6.97
CA ASP A 39 -16.50 -6.35 6.46
C ASP A 39 -16.37 -7.38 7.58
N ILE A 40 -15.28 -7.26 8.36
CA ILE A 40 -14.99 -8.17 9.48
C ILE A 40 -16.11 -8.13 10.52
N LEU A 41 -16.63 -6.95 10.85
CA LEU A 41 -17.72 -6.78 11.83
C LEU A 41 -19.04 -7.38 11.33
N ILE A 42 -19.36 -7.19 10.04
CA ILE A 42 -20.58 -7.74 9.42
C ILE A 42 -20.52 -9.27 9.43
N VAL A 43 -19.42 -9.85 8.95
CA VAL A 43 -19.20 -11.30 8.95
C VAL A 43 -19.31 -11.87 10.37
N GLY A 44 -18.58 -11.28 11.35
CA GLY A 44 -18.59 -11.76 12.73
C GLY A 44 -19.95 -11.68 13.40
N ARG A 45 -20.72 -10.61 13.13
CA ARG A 45 -22.02 -10.40 13.77
C ARG A 45 -23.14 -11.26 13.19
N PHE A 46 -23.13 -11.50 11.88
CA PHE A 46 -24.25 -12.15 11.20
C PHE A 46 -23.97 -13.60 10.81
N LEU A 47 -22.72 -14.00 10.57
CA LEU A 47 -22.34 -15.37 10.21
C LEU A 47 -21.70 -16.15 11.37
N GLY A 48 -21.36 -15.46 12.46
CA GLY A 48 -20.85 -16.08 13.67
C GLY A 48 -19.32 -16.26 13.71
N PRO A 49 -18.81 -16.85 14.83
CA PRO A 49 -17.38 -16.88 15.12
C PRO A 49 -16.57 -17.75 14.15
N ASP A 50 -17.13 -18.84 13.63
CA ASP A 50 -16.42 -19.74 12.71
C ASP A 50 -16.15 -19.08 11.37
N SER A 51 -17.13 -18.33 10.82
CA SER A 51 -16.96 -17.55 9.61
C SER A 51 -15.99 -16.39 9.80
N LEU A 52 -16.01 -15.75 10.97
CA LEU A 52 -15.04 -14.73 11.35
C LEU A 52 -13.62 -15.31 11.40
N ALA A 53 -13.47 -16.49 12.02
CA ALA A 53 -12.19 -17.20 12.08
C ALA A 53 -11.71 -17.61 10.67
N ALA A 54 -12.61 -18.03 9.79
CA ALA A 54 -12.32 -18.39 8.41
C ALA A 54 -11.78 -17.19 7.60
N VAL A 55 -12.43 -16.02 7.69
CA VAL A 55 -11.94 -14.78 7.07
C VAL A 55 -10.60 -14.38 7.69
N GLY A 56 -10.47 -14.45 9.02
CA GLY A 56 -9.23 -14.15 9.72
C GLY A 56 -8.04 -15.02 9.27
N ALA A 57 -8.25 -16.32 9.10
CA ALA A 57 -7.23 -17.26 8.64
C ALA A 57 -6.73 -16.95 7.20
N THR A 58 -7.57 -16.34 6.38
CA THR A 58 -7.22 -15.97 4.99
C THR A 58 -6.67 -14.56 4.81
N THR A 59 -6.64 -13.75 5.87
CA THR A 59 -6.24 -12.32 5.80
C THR A 59 -4.85 -12.15 5.17
N ALA A 60 -3.87 -12.98 5.55
CA ALA A 60 -2.52 -12.88 5.00
C ALA A 60 -2.48 -13.17 3.49
N ILE A 61 -3.29 -14.11 3.02
CA ILE A 61 -3.40 -14.45 1.59
C ILE A 61 -4.12 -13.32 0.84
N PHE A 62 -5.19 -12.78 1.42
CA PHE A 62 -5.91 -11.63 0.89
C PHE A 62 -4.99 -10.42 0.73
N ASP A 63 -4.26 -10.04 1.78
CA ASP A 63 -3.33 -8.91 1.78
C ASP A 63 -2.21 -9.08 0.76
N LEU A 64 -1.72 -10.31 0.59
CA LEU A 64 -0.71 -10.63 -0.41
C LEU A 64 -1.25 -10.42 -1.83
N ILE A 65 -2.44 -10.91 -2.14
CA ILE A 65 -3.05 -10.82 -3.48
C ILE A 65 -3.44 -9.38 -3.81
N ILE A 66 -4.18 -8.72 -2.91
CA ILE A 66 -4.66 -7.35 -3.11
C ILE A 66 -3.50 -6.35 -3.06
N GLY A 67 -2.56 -6.55 -2.12
CA GLY A 67 -1.34 -5.74 -2.03
C GLY A 67 -0.48 -5.85 -3.28
N PHE A 68 -0.38 -7.05 -3.86
CA PHE A 68 0.29 -7.25 -5.14
C PHE A 68 -0.41 -6.51 -6.28
N ALA A 69 -1.73 -6.64 -6.42
CA ALA A 69 -2.52 -5.94 -7.44
C ALA A 69 -2.41 -4.40 -7.30
N LEU A 70 -2.48 -3.88 -6.08
CA LEU A 70 -2.30 -2.46 -5.78
C LEU A 70 -0.88 -2.00 -6.15
N GLY A 71 0.13 -2.78 -5.79
CA GLY A 71 1.53 -2.49 -6.11
C GLY A 71 1.78 -2.45 -7.63
N VAL A 72 1.26 -3.43 -8.36
CA VAL A 72 1.34 -3.47 -9.83
C VAL A 72 0.66 -2.25 -10.45
N GLY A 73 -0.54 -1.89 -10.01
CA GLY A 73 -1.27 -0.72 -10.49
C GLY A 73 -0.51 0.59 -10.25
N ASN A 74 0.05 0.75 -9.06
CA ASN A 74 0.86 1.92 -8.71
C ASN A 74 2.17 1.96 -9.51
N GLY A 75 2.84 0.82 -9.69
CA GLY A 75 4.09 0.71 -10.44
C GLY A 75 3.92 1.08 -11.91
N MET A 76 2.92 0.53 -12.58
CA MET A 76 2.59 0.91 -13.95
C MET A 76 2.18 2.39 -14.05
N GLY A 77 1.48 2.92 -13.01
CA GLY A 77 1.14 4.33 -12.87
C GLY A 77 2.36 5.25 -12.84
N VAL A 78 3.49 4.82 -12.29
CA VAL A 78 4.77 5.59 -12.30
C VAL A 78 5.25 5.85 -13.72
N VAL A 79 5.20 4.84 -14.60
CA VAL A 79 5.61 4.98 -16.00
C VAL A 79 4.67 5.96 -16.74
N ILE A 80 3.36 5.84 -16.50
CA ILE A 80 2.36 6.74 -17.08
C ILE A 80 2.56 8.17 -16.56
N ALA A 81 2.80 8.37 -15.26
CA ALA A 81 3.07 9.67 -14.65
C ALA A 81 4.30 10.35 -15.28
N ARG A 82 5.33 9.58 -15.61
CA ARG A 82 6.53 10.07 -16.30
C ARG A 82 6.19 10.61 -17.70
N TYR A 83 5.41 9.87 -18.50
CA TYR A 83 4.97 10.34 -19.81
C TYR A 83 4.00 11.53 -19.71
N TYR A 84 3.18 11.57 -18.66
CA TYR A 84 2.29 12.71 -18.38
C TYR A 84 3.10 13.98 -18.08
N GLY A 85 4.13 13.86 -17.25
CA GLY A 85 5.08 14.95 -16.98
C GLY A 85 5.79 15.44 -18.23
N ALA A 86 6.17 14.53 -19.13
CA ALA A 86 6.76 14.84 -20.43
C ALA A 86 5.75 15.40 -21.46
N ARG A 87 4.45 15.50 -21.13
CA ARG A 87 3.35 15.89 -22.02
C ARG A 87 3.28 15.05 -23.32
N ASN A 88 3.72 13.80 -23.25
CA ASN A 88 3.72 12.88 -24.39
C ASN A 88 2.47 12.00 -24.41
N PHE A 89 1.34 12.58 -24.84
CA PHE A 89 0.03 11.92 -24.86
C PHE A 89 -0.01 10.68 -25.78
N SER A 90 0.80 10.62 -26.83
CA SER A 90 0.91 9.41 -27.68
C SER A 90 1.48 8.25 -26.88
N LYS A 91 2.56 8.49 -26.13
CA LYS A 91 3.18 7.46 -25.28
C LYS A 91 2.31 7.09 -24.08
N ILE A 92 1.50 8.01 -23.55
CA ILE A 92 0.52 7.69 -22.52
C ILE A 92 -0.47 6.65 -23.02
N LYS A 93 -1.05 6.85 -24.22
CA LYS A 93 -2.02 5.90 -24.81
C LYS A 93 -1.40 4.53 -25.06
N GLU A 94 -0.19 4.47 -25.59
CA GLU A 94 0.56 3.22 -25.76
C GLU A 94 0.82 2.56 -24.39
N ALA A 95 1.21 3.32 -23.37
CA ALA A 95 1.46 2.81 -22.02
C ALA A 95 0.19 2.29 -21.36
N VAL A 96 -0.95 3.00 -21.50
CA VAL A 96 -2.25 2.55 -20.95
C VAL A 96 -2.71 1.28 -21.66
N ALA A 97 -2.57 1.19 -22.99
CA ALA A 97 -2.88 -0.03 -23.75
C ALA A 97 -2.05 -1.23 -23.27
N ALA A 98 -0.74 -1.03 -23.13
CA ALA A 98 0.17 -2.05 -22.61
C ALA A 98 -0.16 -2.43 -21.16
N THR A 99 -0.54 -1.48 -20.32
CA THR A 99 -0.97 -1.71 -18.93
C THR A 99 -2.21 -2.60 -18.86
N TRP A 100 -3.19 -2.42 -19.77
CA TRP A 100 -4.38 -3.28 -19.81
C TRP A 100 -4.02 -4.71 -20.21
N ILE A 101 -3.15 -4.90 -21.20
CA ILE A 101 -2.68 -6.24 -21.62
C ILE A 101 -1.91 -6.91 -20.49
N LEU A 102 -0.96 -6.21 -19.88
CA LEU A 102 -0.15 -6.76 -18.79
C LEU A 102 -0.98 -7.04 -17.54
N GLY A 103 -1.93 -6.15 -17.21
CA GLY A 103 -2.85 -6.36 -16.09
C GLY A 103 -3.74 -7.59 -16.29
N ALA A 104 -4.29 -7.78 -17.49
CA ALA A 104 -5.06 -8.97 -17.83
C ALA A 104 -4.18 -10.25 -17.75
N LEU A 105 -2.97 -10.21 -18.31
CA LEU A 105 -2.04 -11.33 -18.24
C LEU A 105 -1.67 -11.69 -16.80
N LEU A 106 -1.30 -10.70 -15.99
CA LEU A 106 -0.94 -10.91 -14.58
C LEU A 106 -2.12 -11.41 -13.76
N SER A 107 -3.33 -10.92 -14.01
CA SER A 107 -4.52 -11.45 -13.33
C SER A 107 -4.79 -12.91 -13.65
N VAL A 108 -4.63 -13.32 -14.92
CA VAL A 108 -4.74 -14.74 -15.33
C VAL A 108 -3.66 -15.60 -14.66
N ILE A 109 -2.43 -15.10 -14.56
CA ILE A 109 -1.34 -15.82 -13.88
C ILE A 109 -1.65 -15.99 -12.39
N VAL A 110 -2.10 -14.91 -11.71
CA VAL A 110 -2.46 -14.96 -10.28
C VAL A 110 -3.64 -15.91 -10.05
N MET A 111 -4.67 -15.89 -10.92
CA MET A 111 -5.77 -16.84 -10.89
C MET A 111 -5.27 -18.28 -11.03
N ALA A 112 -4.44 -18.56 -12.03
CA ALA A 112 -3.93 -19.91 -12.28
C ALA A 112 -3.11 -20.44 -11.10
N ILE A 113 -2.21 -19.62 -10.54
CA ILE A 113 -1.43 -19.96 -9.34
C ILE A 113 -2.36 -20.18 -8.14
N GLY A 114 -3.36 -19.33 -7.98
CA GLY A 114 -4.33 -19.44 -6.89
C GLY A 114 -5.17 -20.72 -6.98
N PHE A 115 -5.71 -21.05 -8.14
CA PHE A 115 -6.51 -22.30 -8.30
C PHE A 115 -5.72 -23.56 -7.97
N VAL A 116 -4.42 -23.59 -8.29
CA VAL A 116 -3.56 -24.76 -8.01
C VAL A 116 -3.04 -24.72 -6.55
N GLY A 117 -2.66 -23.56 -6.06
CA GLY A 117 -1.88 -23.42 -4.82
C GLY A 117 -2.71 -23.08 -3.58
N LEU A 118 -3.95 -22.60 -3.72
CA LEU A 118 -4.70 -22.04 -2.60
C LEU A 118 -5.03 -23.07 -1.52
N TYR A 119 -5.56 -24.23 -1.91
CA TYR A 119 -5.93 -25.28 -0.96
C TYR A 119 -4.70 -25.88 -0.24
N PRO A 120 -3.62 -26.27 -0.94
CA PRO A 120 -2.37 -26.66 -0.29
C PRO A 120 -1.78 -25.59 0.62
N LEU A 121 -1.90 -24.31 0.25
CA LEU A 121 -1.39 -23.20 1.06
C LEU A 121 -2.15 -23.06 2.37
N LEU A 122 -3.49 -23.17 2.36
CA LEU A 122 -4.31 -23.15 3.57
C LEU A 122 -3.97 -24.31 4.51
N GLN A 123 -3.72 -25.50 3.95
CA GLN A 123 -3.26 -26.66 4.74
C GLN A 123 -1.87 -26.43 5.33
N TYR A 124 -0.93 -25.88 4.54
CA TYR A 124 0.41 -25.55 4.99
C TYR A 124 0.43 -24.50 6.10
N LEU A 125 -0.54 -23.58 6.08
CA LEU A 125 -0.73 -22.57 7.14
C LEU A 125 -1.46 -23.14 8.36
N GLU A 126 -1.66 -24.47 8.42
CA GLU A 126 -2.30 -25.17 9.53
C GLU A 126 -3.71 -24.62 9.86
N THR A 127 -4.46 -24.22 8.81
CA THR A 127 -5.85 -23.78 8.99
C THR A 127 -6.67 -24.93 9.59
N PRO A 128 -7.37 -24.71 10.73
CA PRO A 128 -8.18 -25.75 11.37
C PRO A 128 -9.18 -26.38 10.41
N THR A 129 -9.34 -27.70 10.49
CA THR A 129 -10.19 -28.49 9.58
C THR A 129 -11.64 -28.07 9.59
N GLU A 130 -12.14 -27.56 10.74
CA GLU A 130 -13.49 -27.07 10.95
C GLU A 130 -13.83 -25.83 10.10
N ILE A 131 -12.85 -24.92 9.93
CA ILE A 131 -13.05 -23.67 9.19
C ILE A 131 -12.40 -23.70 7.79
N LEU A 132 -11.62 -24.73 7.46
CA LEU A 132 -10.92 -24.84 6.17
C LEU A 132 -11.86 -24.72 4.95
N PRO A 133 -13.04 -25.37 4.92
CA PRO A 133 -13.97 -25.20 3.79
C PRO A 133 -14.43 -23.75 3.61
N GLN A 134 -14.81 -23.08 4.68
CA GLN A 134 -15.26 -21.67 4.63
C GLN A 134 -14.12 -20.73 4.25
N SER A 135 -12.91 -20.97 4.76
CA SER A 135 -11.71 -20.22 4.38
C SER A 135 -11.43 -20.36 2.89
N TYR A 136 -11.53 -21.57 2.36
CA TYR A 136 -11.34 -21.82 0.94
C TYR A 136 -12.42 -21.17 0.07
N GLU A 137 -13.70 -21.28 0.46
CA GLU A 137 -14.82 -20.63 -0.25
C GLU A 137 -14.65 -19.12 -0.34
N TYR A 138 -14.31 -18.45 0.77
CA TYR A 138 -14.10 -17.00 0.81
C TYR A 138 -12.97 -16.56 -0.11
N ILE A 139 -11.78 -17.13 0.08
CA ILE A 139 -10.59 -16.65 -0.64
C ILE A 139 -10.57 -17.12 -2.12
N SER A 140 -11.17 -18.29 -2.43
CA SER A 140 -11.28 -18.74 -3.82
C SER A 140 -12.20 -17.85 -4.64
N MET A 141 -13.24 -17.26 -4.05
CA MET A 141 -14.09 -16.26 -4.70
C MET A 141 -13.26 -15.04 -5.12
N ILE A 142 -12.42 -14.52 -4.22
CA ILE A 142 -11.56 -13.37 -4.47
C ILE A 142 -10.52 -13.69 -5.56
N VAL A 143 -9.88 -14.85 -5.48
CA VAL A 143 -8.90 -15.31 -6.46
C VAL A 143 -9.55 -15.48 -7.84
N SER A 144 -10.74 -16.08 -7.90
CA SER A 144 -11.45 -16.32 -9.16
C SER A 144 -11.75 -15.03 -9.94
N CYS A 145 -11.90 -13.92 -9.24
CA CYS A 145 -12.24 -12.64 -9.83
C CYS A 145 -11.16 -11.56 -9.60
N VAL A 146 -9.93 -11.96 -9.30
CA VAL A 146 -8.83 -11.03 -9.03
C VAL A 146 -8.58 -10.03 -10.18
N GLY A 147 -8.94 -10.38 -11.41
CA GLY A 147 -8.92 -9.49 -12.57
C GLY A 147 -9.73 -8.21 -12.37
N VAL A 148 -10.83 -8.27 -11.63
CA VAL A 148 -11.64 -7.10 -11.28
C VAL A 148 -10.85 -6.17 -10.35
N SER A 149 -10.20 -6.73 -9.33
CA SER A 149 -9.33 -5.98 -8.43
C SER A 149 -8.14 -5.35 -9.16
N PHE A 150 -7.53 -6.08 -10.09
CA PHE A 150 -6.50 -5.52 -10.97
C PHE A 150 -7.04 -4.35 -11.80
N ALA A 151 -8.17 -4.52 -12.47
CA ALA A 151 -8.78 -3.46 -13.29
C ALA A 151 -9.06 -2.19 -12.46
N TYR A 152 -9.67 -2.33 -11.28
CA TYR A 152 -9.91 -1.21 -10.38
C TYR A 152 -8.60 -0.51 -9.98
N ASN A 153 -7.59 -1.26 -9.54
CA ASN A 153 -6.31 -0.70 -9.10
C ASN A 153 -5.53 -0.04 -10.25
N LEU A 154 -5.60 -0.58 -11.45
CA LEU A 154 -5.00 0.03 -12.66
C LEU A 154 -5.67 1.36 -13.00
N PHE A 155 -7.01 1.44 -13.00
CA PHE A 155 -7.71 2.71 -13.24
C PHE A 155 -7.46 3.73 -12.13
N ALA A 156 -7.48 3.32 -10.87
CA ALA A 156 -7.15 4.20 -9.75
C ALA A 156 -5.69 4.69 -9.82
N GLY A 157 -4.75 3.82 -10.20
CA GLY A 157 -3.36 4.15 -10.47
C GLY A 157 -3.20 5.15 -11.61
N LEU A 158 -3.97 4.98 -12.69
CA LEU A 158 -4.00 5.90 -13.84
C LEU A 158 -4.49 7.29 -13.41
N LEU A 159 -5.58 7.39 -12.64
CA LEU A 159 -6.07 8.67 -12.11
C LEU A 159 -5.03 9.36 -11.22
N ARG A 160 -4.40 8.61 -10.30
CA ARG A 160 -3.32 9.15 -9.47
C ARG A 160 -2.12 9.61 -10.30
N SER A 161 -1.77 8.88 -11.37
CA SER A 161 -0.61 9.22 -12.22
C SER A 161 -0.72 10.58 -12.90
N ILE A 162 -1.96 11.06 -13.16
CA ILE A 162 -2.23 12.38 -13.75
C ILE A 162 -2.50 13.47 -12.72
N GLY A 163 -2.43 13.16 -11.43
CA GLY A 163 -2.69 14.10 -10.33
C GLY A 163 -4.15 14.17 -9.87
N ASP A 164 -5.02 13.24 -10.30
CA ASP A 164 -6.44 13.19 -9.90
C ASP A 164 -6.67 12.16 -8.77
N SER A 165 -6.13 12.46 -7.59
CA SER A 165 -6.32 11.63 -6.40
C SER A 165 -7.74 11.75 -5.82
N LEU A 166 -8.42 12.87 -6.06
CA LEU A 166 -9.78 13.10 -5.56
C LEU A 166 -10.80 12.19 -6.26
N ALA A 167 -10.69 12.01 -7.58
CA ALA A 167 -11.55 11.08 -8.30
C ALA A 167 -11.32 9.62 -7.84
N ALA A 168 -10.04 9.22 -7.63
CA ALA A 168 -9.73 7.90 -7.10
C ALA A 168 -10.34 7.68 -5.70
N LEU A 169 -10.31 8.69 -4.81
CA LEU A 169 -10.98 8.66 -3.51
C LEU A 169 -12.49 8.52 -3.65
N ALA A 170 -13.13 9.31 -4.52
CA ALA A 170 -14.58 9.27 -4.70
C ALA A 170 -15.07 7.87 -5.13
N PHE A 171 -14.36 7.20 -6.04
CA PHE A 171 -14.69 5.85 -6.46
C PHE A 171 -14.39 4.79 -5.39
N LEU A 172 -13.39 5.01 -4.54
CA LEU A 172 -13.15 4.14 -3.39
C LEU A 172 -14.30 4.25 -2.36
N ILE A 173 -14.74 5.47 -2.03
CA ILE A 173 -15.88 5.69 -1.12
C ILE A 173 -17.14 5.04 -1.68
N PHE A 174 -17.40 5.22 -2.97
CA PHE A 174 -18.53 4.56 -3.64
C PHE A 174 -18.44 3.04 -3.52
N SER A 175 -17.26 2.46 -3.80
CA SER A 175 -17.02 1.02 -3.64
C SER A 175 -17.30 0.55 -2.22
N ALA A 176 -16.78 1.26 -1.22
CA ALA A 176 -16.97 0.92 0.18
C ALA A 176 -18.44 0.93 0.61
N ILE A 177 -19.21 1.94 0.19
CA ILE A 177 -20.65 2.03 0.49
C ILE A 177 -21.41 0.87 -0.17
N VAL A 178 -21.17 0.63 -1.46
CA VAL A 178 -21.83 -0.46 -2.20
C VAL A 178 -21.49 -1.81 -1.59
N ASN A 179 -20.23 -2.02 -1.20
CA ASN A 179 -19.80 -3.26 -0.57
C ASN A 179 -20.55 -3.51 0.73
N VAL A 180 -20.59 -2.55 1.67
CA VAL A 180 -21.32 -2.71 2.95
C VAL A 180 -22.81 -3.00 2.71
N ILE A 181 -23.44 -2.35 1.74
CA ILE A 181 -24.85 -2.60 1.37
C ILE A 181 -25.00 -4.03 0.85
N LEU A 182 -24.12 -4.48 -0.05
CA LEU A 182 -24.16 -5.81 -0.62
C LEU A 182 -23.88 -6.90 0.41
N ASP A 183 -22.92 -6.69 1.32
CA ASP A 183 -22.62 -7.61 2.41
C ASP A 183 -23.86 -7.83 3.28
N LEU A 184 -24.47 -6.74 3.73
CA LEU A 184 -25.70 -6.83 4.53
C LEU A 184 -26.82 -7.53 3.75
N TYR A 185 -27.03 -7.18 2.48
CA TYR A 185 -28.08 -7.79 1.67
C TYR A 185 -27.84 -9.27 1.42
N PHE A 186 -26.63 -9.66 1.03
CA PHE A 186 -26.31 -11.06 0.73
C PHE A 186 -26.34 -11.95 1.97
N ILE A 187 -25.88 -11.44 3.10
CA ILE A 187 -25.84 -12.19 4.36
C ILE A 187 -27.25 -12.27 4.98
N THR A 188 -27.99 -11.15 5.07
CA THR A 188 -29.25 -11.11 5.83
C THR A 188 -30.46 -11.52 5.01
N GLN A 189 -30.51 -11.19 3.72
CA GLN A 189 -31.68 -11.47 2.87
C GLN A 189 -31.50 -12.73 2.04
N LEU A 190 -30.33 -12.93 1.43
CA LEU A 190 -30.06 -14.10 0.60
C LEU A 190 -29.47 -15.28 1.40
N GLN A 191 -29.09 -15.04 2.66
CA GLN A 191 -28.51 -16.05 3.56
C GLN A 191 -27.31 -16.80 2.94
N LEU A 192 -26.54 -16.11 2.12
CA LEU A 192 -25.30 -16.63 1.55
C LEU A 192 -24.24 -16.71 2.65
N GLY A 193 -23.43 -17.76 2.62
CA GLY A 193 -22.34 -17.97 3.57
C GLY A 193 -21.21 -16.94 3.46
N VAL A 194 -20.05 -17.28 4.00
CA VAL A 194 -18.87 -16.40 4.05
C VAL A 194 -18.37 -15.92 2.67
N GLN A 195 -18.62 -16.68 1.61
CA GLN A 195 -18.34 -16.32 0.22
C GLN A 195 -19.04 -15.02 -0.23
N SER A 196 -20.14 -14.65 0.44
CA SER A 196 -20.88 -13.42 0.13
C SER A 196 -20.04 -12.16 0.32
N ALA A 197 -19.19 -12.11 1.33
CA ALA A 197 -18.29 -10.99 1.58
C ALA A 197 -17.26 -10.84 0.43
N GLY A 198 -16.72 -11.97 -0.06
CA GLY A 198 -15.88 -11.95 -1.26
C GLY A 198 -16.62 -11.45 -2.50
N LEU A 199 -17.86 -11.93 -2.71
CA LEU A 199 -18.71 -11.54 -3.84
C LEU A 199 -19.07 -10.04 -3.79
N ALA A 200 -19.44 -9.52 -2.64
CA ALA A 200 -19.74 -8.10 -2.45
C ALA A 200 -18.52 -7.22 -2.77
N THR A 201 -17.35 -7.63 -2.33
CA THR A 201 -16.07 -6.96 -2.65
C THR A 201 -15.83 -6.91 -4.15
N ILE A 202 -16.00 -8.02 -4.86
CA ILE A 202 -15.80 -8.10 -6.31
C ILE A 202 -16.79 -7.21 -7.07
N ILE A 203 -18.07 -7.27 -6.73
CA ILE A 203 -19.11 -6.47 -7.38
C ILE A 203 -18.86 -4.98 -7.15
N SER A 204 -18.57 -4.56 -5.92
CA SER A 204 -18.32 -3.17 -5.59
C SER A 204 -17.09 -2.60 -6.29
N GLN A 205 -16.00 -3.36 -6.35
CA GLN A 205 -14.79 -2.99 -7.10
C GLN A 205 -15.04 -2.98 -8.61
N GLY A 206 -15.81 -3.92 -9.14
CA GLY A 206 -16.18 -3.97 -10.55
C GLY A 206 -16.99 -2.75 -10.99
N LEU A 207 -18.00 -2.37 -10.20
CA LEU A 207 -18.77 -1.15 -10.43
C LEU A 207 -17.87 0.09 -10.38
N SER A 208 -16.96 0.16 -9.41
CA SER A 208 -16.01 1.27 -9.31
C SER A 208 -15.02 1.31 -10.47
N ALA A 209 -14.56 0.17 -10.97
CA ALA A 209 -13.71 0.10 -12.16
C ALA A 209 -14.45 0.64 -13.40
N ILE A 210 -15.73 0.28 -13.57
CA ILE A 210 -16.58 0.78 -14.64
C ILE A 210 -16.77 2.31 -14.51
N LEU A 211 -17.05 2.81 -13.32
CA LEU A 211 -17.20 4.24 -13.06
C LEU A 211 -15.89 5.00 -13.30
N CYS A 212 -14.75 4.48 -12.89
CA CYS A 212 -13.43 5.03 -13.21
C CYS A 212 -13.23 5.13 -14.73
N TYR A 213 -13.53 4.07 -15.46
CA TYR A 213 -13.44 4.07 -16.93
C TYR A 213 -14.35 5.14 -17.57
N LEU A 214 -15.61 5.20 -17.15
CA LEU A 214 -16.57 6.19 -17.66
C LEU A 214 -16.15 7.63 -17.33
N TYR A 215 -15.63 7.86 -16.13
CA TYR A 215 -15.07 9.14 -15.74
C TYR A 215 -13.87 9.53 -16.60
N ILE A 216 -12.90 8.62 -16.81
CA ILE A 216 -11.74 8.87 -17.66
C ILE A 216 -12.21 9.17 -19.09
N ARG A 217 -13.16 8.40 -19.62
CA ARG A 217 -13.73 8.60 -20.97
C ARG A 217 -14.36 9.98 -21.14
N LYS A 218 -15.03 10.50 -20.09
CA LYS A 218 -15.70 11.80 -20.14
C LYS A 218 -14.76 12.97 -19.84
N SER A 219 -13.90 12.83 -18.84
CA SER A 219 -13.11 13.94 -18.28
C SER A 219 -11.72 14.05 -18.89
N VAL A 220 -11.10 12.92 -19.26
CA VAL A 220 -9.73 12.87 -19.76
C VAL A 220 -9.60 11.82 -20.88
N PRO A 221 -10.36 11.95 -21.99
CA PRO A 221 -10.38 10.95 -23.07
C PRO A 221 -9.02 10.77 -23.75
N GLU A 222 -8.11 11.72 -23.55
CA GLU A 222 -6.73 11.69 -24.06
C GLU A 222 -5.90 10.55 -23.46
N LEU A 223 -6.32 10.01 -22.31
CA LEU A 223 -5.65 8.86 -21.66
C LEU A 223 -6.11 7.52 -22.24
N LEU A 224 -7.30 7.45 -22.84
CA LEU A 224 -7.82 6.18 -23.33
C LEU A 224 -7.16 5.78 -24.64
N PRO A 225 -6.65 4.56 -24.73
CA PRO A 225 -6.05 4.04 -25.95
C PRO A 225 -7.13 3.78 -27.02
N ARG A 226 -6.77 3.99 -28.28
CA ARG A 226 -7.52 3.55 -29.45
C ARG A 226 -6.90 2.23 -29.94
N TRP A 227 -7.59 1.47 -30.79
CA TRP A 227 -7.07 0.23 -31.35
C TRP A 227 -5.66 0.36 -31.96
N LYS A 228 -5.34 1.50 -32.58
CA LYS A 228 -4.03 1.79 -33.13
C LYS A 228 -2.91 1.96 -32.10
N ASP A 229 -3.22 2.17 -30.84
CA ASP A 229 -2.28 2.38 -29.74
C ASP A 229 -1.83 1.06 -29.09
N PHE A 230 -2.53 -0.05 -29.43
CA PHE A 230 -2.15 -1.41 -29.02
C PHE A 230 -0.98 -1.93 -29.88
N LYS A 231 0.17 -1.30 -29.73
CA LYS A 231 1.40 -1.65 -30.46
C LYS A 231 2.35 -2.39 -29.55
N TRP A 232 3.00 -3.43 -30.11
CA TRP A 232 4.07 -4.09 -29.40
C TRP A 232 5.31 -3.20 -29.38
N ASN A 233 5.70 -2.75 -28.20
CA ASN A 233 6.93 -2.02 -27.94
C ASN A 233 7.64 -2.68 -26.76
N LYS A 234 8.62 -3.54 -27.07
CA LYS A 234 9.33 -4.34 -26.06
C LYS A 234 9.87 -3.48 -24.90
N ALA A 235 10.48 -2.35 -25.18
CA ALA A 235 11.06 -1.47 -24.14
C ALA A 235 9.99 -0.93 -23.19
N LEU A 236 8.82 -0.53 -23.71
CA LEU A 236 7.71 -0.03 -22.92
C LEU A 236 7.07 -1.14 -22.07
N TYR A 237 6.83 -2.32 -22.67
CA TYR A 237 6.27 -3.47 -21.96
C TYR A 237 7.17 -3.95 -20.84
N VAL A 238 8.48 -4.01 -21.08
CA VAL A 238 9.48 -4.39 -20.07
C VAL A 238 9.51 -3.34 -18.95
N ASP A 239 9.52 -2.04 -19.28
CA ASP A 239 9.54 -0.97 -18.27
C ASP A 239 8.30 -0.99 -17.38
N LEU A 240 7.11 -1.17 -17.95
CA LEU A 240 5.85 -1.30 -17.21
C LEU A 240 5.82 -2.56 -16.34
N LEU A 241 6.23 -3.70 -16.90
CA LEU A 241 6.22 -4.97 -16.18
C LEU A 241 7.21 -4.96 -15.01
N GLU A 242 8.44 -4.51 -15.24
CA GLU A 242 9.46 -4.43 -14.18
C GLU A 242 9.07 -3.45 -13.07
N GLN A 243 8.51 -2.29 -13.43
CA GLN A 243 8.07 -1.31 -12.43
C GLN A 243 6.85 -1.83 -11.65
N GLY A 244 5.90 -2.46 -12.35
CA GLY A 244 4.72 -3.08 -11.73
C GLY A 244 5.10 -4.22 -10.81
N LEU A 245 5.91 -5.18 -11.30
CA LEU A 245 6.35 -6.33 -10.50
C LEU A 245 7.21 -5.91 -9.32
N ALA A 246 8.13 -4.95 -9.50
CA ALA A 246 8.95 -4.49 -8.39
C ALA A 246 8.09 -3.95 -7.24
N MET A 247 7.09 -3.11 -7.53
CA MET A 247 6.21 -2.55 -6.50
C MET A 247 5.23 -3.59 -5.93
N GLY A 248 4.71 -4.49 -6.77
CA GLY A 248 3.85 -5.60 -6.31
C GLY A 248 4.59 -6.57 -5.39
N LEU A 249 5.77 -7.01 -5.80
CA LEU A 249 6.60 -7.91 -5.00
C LEU A 249 7.08 -7.30 -3.69
N MET A 250 7.34 -5.98 -3.66
CA MET A 250 7.71 -5.31 -2.40
C MET A 250 6.64 -5.49 -1.33
N GLY A 251 5.36 -5.27 -1.68
CA GLY A 251 4.25 -5.49 -0.76
C GLY A 251 4.19 -6.94 -0.28
N SER A 252 4.31 -7.88 -1.21
CA SER A 252 4.30 -9.32 -0.89
C SER A 252 5.44 -9.74 0.04
N ILE A 253 6.66 -9.25 -0.21
CA ILE A 253 7.84 -9.53 0.61
C ILE A 253 7.65 -9.00 2.05
N VAL A 254 7.12 -7.80 2.20
CA VAL A 254 6.82 -7.21 3.51
C VAL A 254 5.77 -8.03 4.25
N SER A 255 4.70 -8.47 3.57
CA SER A 255 3.65 -9.33 4.15
C SER A 255 4.23 -10.66 4.64
N VAL A 256 5.06 -11.34 3.84
CA VAL A 256 5.73 -12.59 4.24
C VAL A 256 6.62 -12.36 5.47
N GLY A 257 7.41 -11.28 5.49
CA GLY A 257 8.22 -10.92 6.64
C GLY A 257 7.39 -10.67 7.91
N SER A 258 6.20 -10.10 7.77
CA SER A 258 5.30 -9.86 8.90
C SER A 258 4.71 -11.15 9.46
N VAL A 259 4.38 -12.13 8.60
CA VAL A 259 3.95 -13.48 9.02
C VAL A 259 5.06 -14.20 9.79
N ILE A 260 6.31 -14.14 9.31
CA ILE A 260 7.46 -14.73 9.99
C ILE A 260 7.65 -14.12 11.38
N LEU A 261 7.58 -12.79 11.51
CA LEU A 261 7.69 -12.15 12.82
C LEU A 261 6.52 -12.51 13.73
N GLN A 262 5.30 -12.59 13.19
CA GLN A 262 4.10 -12.95 13.95
C GLN A 262 4.18 -14.37 14.51
N SER A 263 4.77 -15.32 13.78
CA SER A 263 4.95 -16.68 14.30
C SER A 263 5.79 -16.69 15.58
N SER A 264 6.81 -15.84 15.66
CA SER A 264 7.61 -15.66 16.87
C SER A 264 6.83 -15.01 18.00
N VAL A 265 5.96 -14.02 17.69
CA VAL A 265 5.10 -13.38 18.70
C VAL A 265 4.14 -14.39 19.33
N ASN A 266 3.62 -15.30 18.54
CA ASN A 266 2.67 -16.31 18.99
C ASN A 266 3.26 -17.23 20.09
N SER A 267 4.57 -17.41 20.12
CA SER A 267 5.26 -18.20 21.16
C SER A 267 5.27 -17.55 22.57
N PHE A 268 4.99 -16.24 22.67
CA PHE A 268 4.96 -15.51 23.94
C PHE A 268 3.62 -15.54 24.68
N GLY A 269 2.61 -16.22 24.10
CA GLY A 269 1.31 -16.44 24.73
C GLY A 269 0.29 -15.33 24.49
N ALA A 270 -0.96 -15.58 24.86
CA ALA A 270 -2.12 -14.81 24.49
C ALA A 270 -2.08 -13.33 24.95
N VAL A 271 -1.52 -13.06 26.12
CA VAL A 271 -1.44 -11.67 26.66
C VAL A 271 -0.53 -10.80 25.78
N ILE A 272 0.65 -11.31 25.40
CA ILE A 272 1.58 -10.58 24.52
C ILE A 272 0.99 -10.43 23.10
N ILE A 273 0.34 -11.46 22.57
CA ILE A 273 -0.34 -11.38 21.27
C ILE A 273 -1.39 -10.27 21.30
N SER A 274 -2.21 -10.19 22.35
CA SER A 274 -3.23 -9.16 22.49
C SER A 274 -2.62 -7.76 22.63
N ALA A 275 -1.58 -7.62 23.45
CA ALA A 275 -0.85 -6.37 23.65
C ALA A 275 -0.27 -5.83 22.33
N GLN A 276 0.40 -6.70 21.57
CA GLN A 276 1.01 -6.33 20.29
C GLN A 276 -0.04 -6.07 19.21
N THR A 277 -1.14 -6.82 19.20
CA THR A 277 -2.23 -6.59 18.24
C THR A 277 -2.84 -5.20 18.46
N ALA A 278 -3.12 -4.82 19.71
CA ALA A 278 -3.58 -3.48 20.05
C ALA A 278 -2.57 -2.41 19.63
N ALA A 279 -1.30 -2.59 20.00
CA ALA A 279 -0.23 -1.66 19.65
C ALA A 279 -0.06 -1.50 18.12
N ARG A 280 -0.08 -2.59 17.35
CA ARG A 280 0.02 -2.55 15.89
C ARG A 280 -1.16 -1.84 15.22
N ARG A 281 -2.37 -1.98 15.75
CA ARG A 281 -3.53 -1.22 15.25
C ARG A 281 -3.37 0.29 15.48
N ILE A 282 -2.89 0.70 16.66
CA ILE A 282 -2.58 2.11 16.95
C ILE A 282 -1.48 2.62 16.01
N MET A 283 -0.41 1.85 15.84
CA MET A 283 0.67 2.17 14.92
C MET A 283 0.17 2.34 13.48
N ALA A 284 -0.70 1.46 13.00
CA ALA A 284 -1.23 1.53 11.63
C ALA A 284 -1.91 2.89 11.37
N PHE A 285 -2.73 3.39 12.30
CA PHE A 285 -3.34 4.72 12.16
C PHE A 285 -2.31 5.85 12.23
N ALA A 286 -1.32 5.78 13.10
CA ALA A 286 -0.26 6.77 13.20
C ALA A 286 0.58 6.88 11.92
N LEU A 287 0.71 5.79 11.15
CA LEU A 287 1.48 5.74 9.91
C LEU A 287 0.71 6.26 8.68
N LEU A 288 -0.62 6.37 8.71
CA LEU A 288 -1.42 6.76 7.55
C LEU A 288 -0.97 8.07 6.87
N PRO A 289 -0.69 9.16 7.61
CA PRO A 289 -0.20 10.38 6.96
C PRO A 289 1.18 10.22 6.32
N MET A 290 2.11 9.47 6.96
CA MET A 290 3.43 9.22 6.38
C MET A 290 3.33 8.43 5.07
N THR A 291 2.47 7.40 5.03
CA THR A 291 2.23 6.60 3.82
C THR A 291 1.58 7.42 2.71
N ALA A 292 0.64 8.31 3.05
CA ALA A 292 -0.02 9.17 2.08
C ALA A 292 0.95 10.20 1.46
N ILE A 293 1.78 10.85 2.29
CA ILE A 293 2.80 11.79 1.84
C ILE A 293 3.82 11.06 0.95
N SER A 294 4.30 9.90 1.37
CA SER A 294 5.28 9.14 0.60
C SER A 294 4.72 8.65 -0.74
N ALA A 295 3.47 8.19 -0.78
CA ALA A 295 2.80 7.81 -2.03
C ALA A 295 2.64 9.01 -2.98
N SER A 296 2.34 10.20 -2.44
CA SER A 296 2.28 11.42 -3.24
C SER A 296 3.62 11.79 -3.87
N MET A 297 4.73 11.52 -3.16
CA MET A 297 6.08 11.74 -3.67
C MET A 297 6.38 10.89 -4.90
N THR A 298 5.88 9.67 -4.98
CA THR A 298 6.07 8.81 -6.17
C THR A 298 5.56 9.50 -7.44
N THR A 299 4.33 9.98 -7.42
CA THR A 299 3.71 10.66 -8.57
C THR A 299 4.37 12.03 -8.83
N PHE A 300 4.61 12.81 -7.78
CA PHE A 300 5.26 14.12 -7.89
C PHE A 300 6.63 14.00 -8.57
N ILE A 301 7.46 13.09 -8.10
CA ILE A 301 8.82 12.90 -8.63
C ILE A 301 8.74 12.34 -10.06
N SER A 302 7.86 11.38 -10.33
CA SER A 302 7.74 10.79 -11.66
C SER A 302 7.29 11.81 -12.71
N GLN A 303 6.33 12.69 -12.39
CA GLN A 303 5.92 13.76 -13.29
C GLN A 303 7.05 14.78 -13.51
N ASN A 304 7.75 15.20 -12.45
CA ASN A 304 8.86 16.15 -12.57
C ASN A 304 10.09 15.53 -13.27
N PHE A 305 10.30 14.23 -13.11
CA PHE A 305 11.29 13.46 -13.88
C PHE A 305 10.97 13.49 -15.37
N GLY A 306 9.72 13.22 -15.75
CA GLY A 306 9.25 13.34 -17.13
C GLY A 306 9.36 14.78 -17.68
N ALA A 307 9.06 15.78 -16.85
CA ALA A 307 9.16 17.20 -17.19
C ALA A 307 10.62 17.74 -17.22
N LYS A 308 11.61 16.91 -16.89
CA LYS A 308 13.04 17.27 -16.83
C LYS A 308 13.33 18.43 -15.87
N ARG A 309 12.76 18.36 -14.63
CA ARG A 309 12.92 19.41 -13.59
C ARG A 309 13.65 18.88 -12.34
N PRO A 310 14.97 18.63 -12.42
CA PRO A 310 15.72 18.03 -11.32
C PRO A 310 15.76 18.91 -10.06
N GLU A 311 15.77 20.24 -10.19
CA GLU A 311 15.72 21.18 -9.08
C GLU A 311 14.42 21.05 -8.28
N ARG A 312 13.30 20.82 -8.99
CA ARG A 312 11.99 20.66 -8.38
C ARG A 312 11.87 19.31 -7.68
N ILE A 313 12.52 18.26 -8.21
CA ILE A 313 12.62 16.96 -7.55
C ILE A 313 13.33 17.08 -6.20
N VAL A 314 14.48 17.78 -6.14
CA VAL A 314 15.26 17.96 -4.91
C VAL A 314 14.48 18.80 -3.88
N ASN A 315 13.83 19.88 -4.31
CA ASN A 315 12.99 20.69 -3.41
C ASN A 315 11.78 19.93 -2.89
N GLY A 316 11.09 19.16 -3.75
CA GLY A 316 9.98 18.30 -3.35
C GLY A 316 10.42 17.22 -2.36
N LEU A 317 11.57 16.58 -2.62
CA LEU A 317 12.14 15.58 -1.71
C LEU A 317 12.43 16.18 -0.33
N ARG A 318 13.02 17.40 -0.29
CA ARG A 318 13.31 18.12 0.97
C ARG A 318 12.02 18.44 1.73
N LEU A 319 11.03 19.04 1.04
CA LEU A 319 9.76 19.43 1.65
C LEU A 319 8.96 18.20 2.11
N GLY A 320 8.85 17.15 1.28
CA GLY A 320 8.18 15.90 1.64
C GLY A 320 8.82 15.24 2.85
N SER A 321 10.17 15.25 2.93
CA SER A 321 10.89 14.74 4.10
C SER A 321 10.58 15.56 5.35
N TYR A 322 10.56 16.89 5.28
CA TYR A 322 10.24 17.75 6.42
C TYR A 322 8.81 17.54 6.92
N ILE A 323 7.82 17.48 6.04
CA ILE A 323 6.43 17.26 6.41
C ILE A 323 6.27 15.89 7.09
N SER A 324 6.86 14.85 6.48
CA SER A 324 6.77 13.49 7.01
C SER A 324 7.49 13.35 8.36
N MET A 325 8.66 13.97 8.51
CA MET A 325 9.39 14.01 9.79
C MET A 325 8.64 14.80 10.87
N ALA A 326 8.04 15.94 10.53
CA ALA A 326 7.25 16.72 11.47
C ALA A 326 6.08 15.90 12.02
N TRP A 327 5.35 15.19 11.14
CA TRP A 327 4.30 14.27 11.56
C TRP A 327 4.85 13.12 12.40
N ALA A 328 5.96 12.50 11.98
CA ALA A 328 6.59 11.40 12.70
C ALA A 328 7.01 11.80 14.12
N SER A 329 7.58 13.01 14.27
CA SER A 329 7.96 13.56 15.57
C SER A 329 6.74 13.87 16.45
N PHE A 330 5.68 14.43 15.84
CA PHE A 330 4.41 14.64 16.55
C PHE A 330 3.82 13.29 17.03
N ALA A 331 3.74 12.30 16.15
CA ALA A 331 3.24 10.97 16.48
C ALA A 331 4.09 10.28 17.56
N CYS A 332 5.42 10.44 17.51
CA CYS A 332 6.32 9.94 18.55
C CYS A 332 5.97 10.54 19.92
N ILE A 333 5.90 11.88 20.00
CA ILE A 333 5.58 12.60 21.27
C ILE A 333 4.18 12.19 21.76
N PHE A 334 3.19 12.20 20.87
CA PHE A 334 1.83 11.84 21.22
C PHE A 334 1.73 10.41 21.77
N LEU A 335 2.30 9.43 21.05
CA LEU A 335 2.25 8.02 21.45
C LEU A 335 3.09 7.76 22.70
N PHE A 336 4.17 8.50 22.93
CA PHE A 336 4.97 8.33 24.14
C PHE A 336 4.14 8.56 25.40
N PHE A 337 3.24 9.54 25.39
CA PHE A 337 2.36 9.85 26.54
C PHE A 337 1.03 9.12 26.48
N ALA A 338 0.40 8.98 25.30
CA ALA A 338 -0.95 8.45 25.16
C ALA A 338 -1.01 6.92 25.09
N SER A 339 0.12 6.22 24.85
CA SER A 339 0.12 4.76 24.63
C SER A 339 -0.54 3.93 25.73
N PRO A 340 -0.38 4.20 27.06
CA PRO A 340 -1.04 3.36 28.05
C PRO A 340 -2.57 3.39 27.94
N SER A 341 -3.13 4.60 27.78
CA SER A 341 -4.59 4.78 27.64
C SER A 341 -5.12 4.21 26.34
N LEU A 342 -4.38 4.38 25.22
CA LEU A 342 -4.77 3.85 23.91
C LEU A 342 -4.72 2.32 23.88
N VAL A 343 -3.71 1.71 24.47
CA VAL A 343 -3.59 0.24 24.56
C VAL A 343 -4.70 -0.33 25.42
N SER A 344 -4.95 0.23 26.62
CA SER A 344 -6.04 -0.18 27.50
C SER A 344 -7.41 -0.07 26.80
N PHE A 345 -7.67 1.04 26.12
CA PHE A 345 -8.91 1.27 25.38
C PHE A 345 -9.09 0.25 24.25
N LEU A 346 -8.07 0.05 23.44
CA LEU A 346 -8.18 -0.81 22.25
C LEU A 346 -8.20 -2.31 22.59
N ALA A 347 -7.46 -2.71 23.62
CA ALA A 347 -7.49 -4.08 24.13
C ALA A 347 -8.71 -4.35 25.01
N SER A 348 -9.49 -3.32 25.37
CA SER A 348 -10.60 -3.39 26.33
C SER A 348 -10.21 -4.12 27.60
N SER A 349 -8.99 -3.87 28.11
CA SER A 349 -8.38 -4.60 29.23
C SER A 349 -7.77 -3.63 30.24
N THR A 350 -7.86 -4.02 31.51
CA THR A 350 -7.19 -3.36 32.62
C THR A 350 -5.98 -4.14 33.14
N ASP A 351 -5.60 -5.22 32.44
CA ASP A 351 -4.43 -6.02 32.79
C ASP A 351 -3.16 -5.19 32.65
N GLY A 352 -2.47 -4.98 33.77
CA GLY A 352 -1.26 -4.16 33.84
C GLY A 352 -0.13 -4.72 32.96
N TYR A 353 0.05 -6.05 32.90
CA TYR A 353 1.09 -6.67 32.11
C TYR A 353 0.85 -6.50 30.59
N LEU A 354 -0.41 -6.61 30.15
CA LEU A 354 -0.81 -6.35 28.76
C LEU A 354 -0.52 -4.90 28.39
N ILE A 355 -0.97 -3.96 29.22
CA ILE A 355 -0.84 -2.51 28.98
C ILE A 355 0.64 -2.12 28.96
N GLU A 356 1.45 -2.64 29.86
CA GLU A 356 2.89 -2.36 29.94
C GLU A 356 3.61 -2.80 28.67
N ASN A 357 3.40 -4.04 28.21
CA ASN A 357 4.05 -4.58 27.02
C ASN A 357 3.60 -3.87 25.73
N GLY A 358 2.31 -3.59 25.57
CA GLY A 358 1.80 -2.81 24.43
C GLY A 358 2.31 -1.37 24.42
N THR A 359 2.41 -0.76 25.60
CA THR A 359 2.98 0.58 25.78
C THR A 359 4.47 0.60 25.44
N LEU A 360 5.22 -0.39 25.93
CA LEU A 360 6.66 -0.51 25.65
C LEU A 360 6.91 -0.65 24.14
N TYR A 361 6.12 -1.50 23.46
CA TYR A 361 6.19 -1.64 22.01
C TYR A 361 5.97 -0.31 21.30
N LEU A 362 4.92 0.44 21.65
CA LEU A 362 4.60 1.72 21.00
C LEU A 362 5.65 2.78 21.29
N ARG A 363 6.11 2.91 22.54
CA ARG A 363 7.11 3.90 22.92
C ARG A 363 8.43 3.68 22.21
N ILE A 364 8.93 2.45 22.20
CA ILE A 364 10.19 2.13 21.50
C ILE A 364 10.02 2.34 19.99
N SER A 365 8.99 1.78 19.38
CA SER A 365 8.79 1.90 17.93
C SER A 365 8.61 3.36 17.50
N SER A 366 7.88 4.18 18.27
CA SER A 366 7.62 5.58 17.91
C SER A 366 8.86 6.46 17.89
N VAL A 367 9.87 6.18 18.71
CA VAL A 367 11.18 6.87 18.68
C VAL A 367 11.84 6.72 17.30
N PHE A 368 11.61 5.62 16.61
CA PHE A 368 12.17 5.36 15.28
C PHE A 368 11.28 5.82 14.12
N TYR A 369 10.11 6.39 14.37
CA TYR A 369 9.22 6.91 13.31
C TYR A 369 9.87 7.96 12.39
N PRO A 370 10.74 8.87 12.87
CA PRO A 370 11.48 9.76 11.96
C PRO A 370 12.30 9.00 10.91
N PHE A 371 12.94 7.89 11.28
CA PHE A 371 13.67 7.04 10.34
C PHE A 371 12.72 6.32 9.38
N LEU A 372 11.62 5.76 9.89
CA LEU A 372 10.59 5.14 9.06
C LEU A 372 10.00 6.14 8.06
N SER A 373 9.76 7.39 8.48
CA SER A 373 9.25 8.43 7.61
C SER A 373 10.19 8.72 6.44
N LEU A 374 11.49 8.82 6.70
CA LEU A 374 12.52 9.01 5.68
C LEU A 374 12.65 7.79 4.78
N LEU A 375 12.59 6.58 5.35
CA LEU A 375 12.58 5.31 4.60
C LEU A 375 11.47 5.33 3.55
N LEU A 376 10.24 5.64 3.96
CA LEU A 376 9.08 5.68 3.07
C LEU A 376 9.26 6.75 1.98
N ILE A 377 9.71 7.95 2.32
CA ILE A 377 9.97 9.04 1.36
C ILE A 377 11.05 8.63 0.36
N TYR A 378 12.20 8.09 0.81
CA TYR A 378 13.30 7.74 -0.08
C TYR A 378 12.95 6.56 -0.99
N ARG A 379 12.26 5.54 -0.45
CA ARG A 379 11.78 4.39 -1.21
C ARG A 379 10.85 4.83 -2.34
N ASN A 380 9.83 5.60 -2.02
CA ASN A 380 8.85 6.11 -2.99
C ASN A 380 9.48 7.11 -3.98
N SER A 381 10.48 7.89 -3.54
CA SER A 381 11.21 8.81 -4.41
C SER A 381 12.05 8.08 -5.46
N LEU A 382 12.75 7.02 -5.06
CA LEU A 382 13.48 6.16 -6.00
C LEU A 382 12.54 5.49 -7.00
N GLN A 383 11.38 5.02 -6.56
CA GLN A 383 10.35 4.49 -7.45
C GLN A 383 9.88 5.55 -8.46
N GLY A 384 9.61 6.78 -8.00
CA GLY A 384 9.24 7.90 -8.86
C GLY A 384 10.31 8.26 -9.89
N LEU A 385 11.59 8.07 -9.56
CA LEU A 385 12.72 8.18 -10.48
C LEU A 385 12.86 6.99 -11.46
N GLY A 386 11.95 6.01 -11.38
CA GLY A 386 11.98 4.81 -12.22
C GLY A 386 12.98 3.75 -11.77
N GLN A 387 13.52 3.86 -10.54
CA GLN A 387 14.37 2.83 -9.97
C GLN A 387 13.52 1.66 -9.49
N LYS A 388 13.82 0.46 -9.97
CA LYS A 388 13.05 -0.77 -9.72
C LYS A 388 13.74 -1.63 -8.67
N PHE A 389 15.04 -1.81 -8.82
CA PHE A 389 15.84 -2.74 -8.01
C PHE A 389 16.17 -2.19 -6.63
N LEU A 390 16.61 -0.94 -6.51
CA LEU A 390 17.05 -0.37 -5.24
C LEU A 390 15.95 -0.31 -4.16
N PRO A 391 14.70 0.09 -4.48
CA PRO A 391 13.58 -0.04 -3.55
C PRO A 391 13.28 -1.50 -3.16
N LEU A 392 13.37 -2.42 -4.12
CA LEU A 392 13.14 -3.86 -3.87
C LEU A 392 14.19 -4.45 -2.92
N VAL A 393 15.47 -4.05 -3.04
CA VAL A 393 16.54 -4.44 -2.12
C VAL A 393 16.18 -4.08 -0.68
N SER A 394 15.56 -2.92 -0.43
CA SER A 394 15.14 -2.56 0.93
C SER A 394 14.11 -3.55 1.51
N SER A 395 13.21 -4.09 0.70
CA SER A 395 12.26 -5.12 1.16
C SER A 395 12.92 -6.47 1.42
N PHE A 396 13.94 -6.82 0.66
CA PHE A 396 14.76 -7.99 0.98
C PHE A 396 15.56 -7.82 2.28
N ILE A 397 16.13 -6.64 2.54
CA ILE A 397 16.77 -6.33 3.81
C ILE A 397 15.79 -6.52 4.97
N GLU A 398 14.54 -6.07 4.80
CA GLU A 398 13.46 -6.25 5.78
C GLU A 398 13.19 -7.75 6.02
N LEU A 399 12.96 -8.51 4.95
CA LEU A 399 12.65 -9.95 5.05
C LEU A 399 13.79 -10.73 5.70
N PHE A 400 15.00 -10.61 5.18
CA PHE A 400 16.16 -11.32 5.72
C PHE A 400 16.48 -10.87 7.14
N GLY A 401 16.34 -9.58 7.43
CA GLY A 401 16.49 -9.06 8.78
C GLY A 401 15.48 -9.68 9.75
N LYS A 402 14.20 -9.78 9.38
CA LYS A 402 13.17 -10.45 10.20
C LYS A 402 13.51 -11.93 10.42
N ILE A 403 13.98 -12.64 9.39
CA ILE A 403 14.44 -14.04 9.51
C ILE A 403 15.60 -14.14 10.52
N VAL A 404 16.59 -13.27 10.42
CA VAL A 404 17.74 -13.23 11.35
C VAL A 404 17.29 -12.96 12.78
N PHE A 405 16.36 -12.01 12.97
CA PHE A 405 15.81 -11.71 14.29
C PHE A 405 15.08 -12.90 14.88
N VAL A 406 14.20 -13.53 14.11
CA VAL A 406 13.39 -14.68 14.56
C VAL A 406 14.29 -15.90 14.87
N ALA A 407 15.28 -16.17 14.01
CA ALA A 407 16.13 -17.36 14.16
C ALA A 407 17.18 -17.22 15.27
N TRP A 408 17.76 -16.03 15.46
CA TRP A 408 18.92 -15.88 16.35
C TRP A 408 18.75 -14.84 17.46
N ILE A 409 18.11 -13.70 17.20
CA ILE A 409 18.09 -12.60 18.18
C ILE A 409 16.95 -12.78 19.20
N ILE A 410 15.75 -13.07 18.74
CA ILE A 410 14.56 -13.23 19.60
C ILE A 410 14.72 -14.38 20.60
N PRO A 411 15.30 -15.55 20.26
CA PRO A 411 15.53 -16.62 21.24
C PRO A 411 16.37 -16.19 22.44
N TRP A 412 17.27 -15.21 22.28
CA TRP A 412 18.14 -14.71 23.35
C TRP A 412 17.57 -13.49 24.09
N THR A 413 16.80 -12.65 23.39
CA THR A 413 16.33 -11.36 23.90
C THR A 413 14.87 -11.36 24.29
N GLY A 414 14.14 -12.44 23.95
CA GLY A 414 12.71 -12.56 24.22
C GLY A 414 11.90 -11.50 23.48
N TYR A 415 10.83 -11.05 24.10
CA TYR A 415 9.90 -10.07 23.50
C TYR A 415 10.56 -8.73 23.15
N THR A 416 11.63 -8.34 23.87
CA THR A 416 12.42 -7.15 23.53
C THR A 416 13.01 -7.23 22.12
N GLY A 417 13.46 -8.42 21.70
CA GLY A 417 13.92 -8.66 20.33
C GLY A 417 12.83 -8.44 19.28
N VAL A 418 11.59 -8.85 19.60
CA VAL A 418 10.44 -8.57 18.72
C VAL A 418 10.20 -7.07 18.58
N ILE A 419 10.22 -6.32 19.69
CA ILE A 419 10.03 -4.87 19.72
C ILE A 419 11.09 -4.15 18.89
N LEU A 420 12.35 -4.55 18.99
CA LEU A 420 13.49 -3.90 18.33
C LEU A 420 13.67 -4.31 16.86
N CYS A 421 13.06 -5.40 16.43
CA CYS A 421 13.25 -5.96 15.09
C CYS A 421 12.95 -4.92 13.99
N GLU A 422 11.74 -4.43 13.90
CA GLU A 422 11.34 -3.48 12.86
C GLU A 422 12.07 -2.12 12.99
N PRO A 423 12.18 -1.49 14.18
CA PRO A 423 12.93 -0.25 14.35
C PRO A 423 14.38 -0.29 13.87
N LEU A 424 15.12 -1.34 14.19
CA LEU A 424 16.52 -1.46 13.76
C LEU A 424 16.63 -1.70 12.24
N LEU A 425 15.70 -2.47 11.66
CA LEU A 425 15.65 -2.65 10.21
C LEU A 425 15.33 -1.35 9.48
N TRP A 426 14.47 -0.48 10.05
CA TRP A 426 14.20 0.84 9.46
C TRP A 426 15.46 1.69 9.37
N LEU A 427 16.35 1.64 10.36
CA LEU A 427 17.64 2.36 10.29
C LEU A 427 18.49 1.87 9.12
N VAL A 428 18.66 0.55 9.01
CA VAL A 428 19.49 -0.05 7.95
C VAL A 428 18.92 0.26 6.57
N MET A 429 17.61 0.10 6.40
CA MET A 429 16.94 0.38 5.14
C MET A 429 16.99 1.87 4.78
N THR A 430 16.81 2.77 5.76
CA THR A 430 16.91 4.22 5.55
C THR A 430 18.31 4.60 5.07
N ALA A 431 19.35 4.06 5.69
CA ALA A 431 20.73 4.29 5.28
C ALA A 431 20.98 3.80 3.85
N GLN A 432 20.55 2.57 3.51
CA GLN A 432 20.68 2.00 2.17
C GLN A 432 20.00 2.89 1.11
N LEU A 433 18.74 3.30 1.38
CA LEU A 433 17.96 4.13 0.45
C LEU A 433 18.53 5.55 0.34
N TYR A 434 18.99 6.14 1.43
CA TYR A 434 19.66 7.45 1.43
C TYR A 434 20.92 7.47 0.56
N PHE A 435 21.80 6.46 0.72
CA PHE A 435 23.00 6.35 -0.10
C PHE A 435 22.67 6.14 -1.58
N SER A 436 21.67 5.32 -1.87
CA SER A 436 21.19 5.07 -3.23
C SER A 436 20.64 6.35 -3.87
N LEU A 437 19.80 7.09 -3.15
CA LEU A 437 19.18 8.31 -3.62
C LEU A 437 20.19 9.45 -3.78
N SER A 438 21.12 9.61 -2.83
CA SER A 438 22.14 10.66 -2.86
C SER A 438 23.11 10.53 -4.03
N LYS A 439 23.35 9.31 -4.49
CA LYS A 439 24.23 9.02 -5.65
C LYS A 439 23.50 9.15 -6.98
N HIS A 440 22.16 9.26 -6.97
CA HIS A 440 21.36 9.29 -8.19
C HIS A 440 21.66 10.55 -9.04
N PRO A 441 21.89 10.42 -10.38
CA PRO A 441 22.30 11.53 -11.24
C PRO A 441 21.38 12.76 -11.16
N TRP A 442 20.06 12.55 -11.19
CA TRP A 442 19.05 13.61 -11.12
C TRP A 442 19.06 14.39 -9.79
N ILE A 443 19.38 13.71 -8.69
CA ILE A 443 19.51 14.38 -7.38
C ILE A 443 20.79 15.24 -7.35
N LYS A 444 21.89 14.73 -7.92
CA LYS A 444 23.14 15.51 -8.02
C LYS A 444 22.98 16.72 -8.93
N GLU A 445 22.34 16.56 -10.07
CA GLU A 445 22.06 17.64 -11.02
C GLU A 445 21.16 18.71 -10.40
N GLY A 446 20.05 18.33 -9.79
CA GLY A 446 19.15 19.26 -9.11
C GLY A 446 19.83 20.06 -8.00
N LYS A 447 20.70 19.42 -7.20
CA LYS A 447 21.49 20.12 -6.18
C LYS A 447 22.44 21.14 -6.80
N LYS A 448 23.10 20.81 -7.93
CA LYS A 448 23.99 21.76 -8.64
C LYS A 448 23.23 22.99 -9.14
N ILE A 449 22.04 22.80 -9.74
CA ILE A 449 21.19 23.88 -10.25
C ILE A 449 20.77 24.81 -9.09
N LEU A 450 20.34 24.26 -7.97
CA LEU A 450 19.92 25.05 -6.79
C LEU A 450 21.07 25.86 -6.19
N VAL A 451 22.29 25.32 -6.16
CA VAL A 451 23.45 26.04 -5.68
C VAL A 451 23.85 27.17 -6.66
N ALA A 452 23.73 26.93 -7.96
CA ALA A 452 24.01 27.93 -8.98
C ALA A 452 22.99 29.08 -8.99
N GLY A 453 21.67 28.74 -8.86
CA GLY A 453 20.59 29.74 -8.82
C GLY A 453 20.50 30.55 -7.52
N GLY A 454 21.07 30.08 -6.40
CA GLY A 454 21.14 30.81 -5.14
C GLY A 454 22.33 31.82 -5.06
N LYS A 455 23.14 31.90 -6.12
CA LYS A 455 24.26 32.85 -6.25
C LYS A 455 23.96 34.07 -7.16
N SER A 456 22.73 34.09 -7.71
CA SER A 456 22.18 35.24 -8.45
C SER A 456 21.09 35.89 -7.56
#